data_11e8a8abc538ea6b016e196c136a7969
#
_entry.id   11e8a8abc538ea6b016e196c136a7969
#
_cell.length_a   1.000
_cell.length_b   1.000
_cell.length_c   1.000
_cell.angle_alpha   90.00
_cell.angle_beta   90.00
_cell.angle_gamma   90.00
#
_symmetry.space_group_name_H-M   'P 1'
#
loop_
_entity.id
_entity.type
_entity.pdbx_description
1 polymer ?
#
loop_
_entity_poly.entity_id
_entity_poly.type
_entity_poly.pdbx_seq_one_letter_code
_entity_poly.pdbx_strand_id
1 'polypeptide(L)'
;MVIRSVNLETVCGITSKIPDNPFNEVAFAGKSNVGKSSMINALLNRKSLARTSAQPGKTQTINFYNVNDAMYLVDLPGYGYAKTSASEKEKWGKMIENYLHTSKKLQAVFLLIDIRHDPSANDKMMYDWMVYQGFTPIIIATKLDKIKRSQIQKNVKVIREGLKVKPGTVIIPFSSETKQGRDELWEVIDSFVLPQEETEEEDK
;
A
#
# COMPACT_ATOMS: atom_id res chain seq x y z
N MET A 1 -5.37 14.22 6.76
CA MET A 1 -4.95 15.18 5.68
C MET A 1 -6.14 15.65 4.83
N VAL A 2 -6.19 16.94 4.44
CA VAL A 2 -7.17 17.49 3.48
C VAL A 2 -6.56 17.45 2.08
N ILE A 3 -7.21 16.76 1.14
CA ILE A 3 -6.72 16.63 -0.24
C ILE A 3 -7.15 17.83 -1.08
N ARG A 4 -6.20 18.64 -1.53
CA ARG A 4 -6.40 19.81 -2.40
C ARG A 4 -6.06 19.47 -3.85
N SER A 5 -4.87 18.90 -4.07
CA SER A 5 -4.38 18.51 -5.39
C SER A 5 -3.87 17.07 -5.38
N VAL A 6 -4.03 16.38 -6.51
CA VAL A 6 -3.43 15.05 -6.74
C VAL A 6 -3.11 14.91 -8.21
N ASN A 7 -1.87 14.52 -8.52
CA ASN A 7 -1.42 14.28 -9.88
C ASN A 7 -0.64 12.97 -9.97
N LEU A 8 -0.87 12.17 -11.01
CA LEU A 8 0.04 11.10 -11.40
C LEU A 8 1.27 11.76 -12.03
N GLU A 9 2.36 11.85 -11.28
CA GLU A 9 3.54 12.62 -11.70
C GLU A 9 4.54 11.76 -12.44
N THR A 10 4.82 10.55 -11.93
CA THR A 10 5.83 9.67 -12.52
C THR A 10 5.31 8.24 -12.61
N VAL A 11 5.67 7.57 -13.71
CA VAL A 11 5.38 6.16 -13.98
C VAL A 11 6.68 5.46 -14.34
N CYS A 12 7.11 4.52 -13.48
CA CYS A 12 8.34 3.77 -13.67
C CYS A 12 8.06 2.34 -14.14
N GLY A 13 8.61 1.97 -15.29
CA GLY A 13 8.67 0.58 -15.76
C GLY A 13 9.95 -0.14 -15.29
N ILE A 14 10.14 -1.37 -15.75
CA ILE A 14 11.24 -2.26 -15.32
C ILE A 14 12.63 -1.63 -15.54
N THR A 15 12.79 -0.85 -16.61
CA THR A 15 14.06 -0.21 -16.98
C THR A 15 14.17 1.25 -16.57
N SER A 16 13.14 1.78 -15.91
CA SER A 16 13.13 3.18 -15.49
C SER A 16 14.03 3.39 -14.27
N LYS A 17 14.71 4.54 -14.25
CA LYS A 17 15.37 5.01 -13.04
C LYS A 17 14.31 5.47 -12.03
N ILE A 18 14.45 5.07 -10.77
CA ILE A 18 13.59 5.56 -9.69
C ILE A 18 13.84 7.06 -9.50
N PRO A 19 12.78 7.90 -9.44
CA PRO A 19 12.93 9.34 -9.27
C PRO A 19 13.51 9.69 -7.90
N ASP A 20 14.27 10.77 -7.84
CA ASP A 20 14.70 11.38 -6.58
C ASP A 20 13.64 12.44 -6.17
N ASN A 21 12.58 11.96 -5.53
CA ASN A 21 11.44 12.78 -5.18
C ASN A 21 11.74 13.74 -4.03
N PRO A 22 11.18 14.98 -4.03
CA PRO A 22 11.41 15.95 -2.96
C PRO A 22 10.68 15.63 -1.66
N PHE A 23 9.54 14.92 -1.72
CA PHE A 23 8.66 14.68 -0.58
C PHE A 23 8.71 13.23 -0.11
N ASN A 24 8.25 12.99 1.13
CA ASN A 24 8.12 11.66 1.71
C ASN A 24 7.16 10.79 0.91
N GLU A 25 7.43 9.48 0.92
CA GLU A 25 6.69 8.48 0.15
C GLU A 25 6.09 7.43 1.09
N VAL A 26 4.88 6.97 0.76
CA VAL A 26 4.29 5.75 1.33
C VAL A 26 3.88 4.82 0.19
N ALA A 27 4.27 3.55 0.29
CA ALA A 27 4.07 2.58 -0.78
C ALA A 27 2.95 1.59 -0.46
N PHE A 28 2.19 1.20 -1.49
CA PHE A 28 1.10 0.25 -1.39
C PHE A 28 1.37 -0.98 -2.25
N ALA A 29 1.43 -2.14 -1.61
CA ALA A 29 1.57 -3.44 -2.24
C ALA A 29 0.32 -4.28 -2.03
N GLY A 30 0.05 -5.22 -2.93
CA GLY A 30 -1.07 -6.12 -2.77
C GLY A 30 -1.24 -7.04 -3.97
N LYS A 31 -1.96 -8.14 -3.74
CA LYS A 31 -2.30 -9.08 -4.80
C LYS A 31 -3.18 -8.41 -5.86
N SER A 32 -3.05 -8.85 -7.11
CA SER A 32 -3.97 -8.44 -8.18
C SER A 32 -5.42 -8.63 -7.77
N ASN A 33 -6.25 -7.63 -8.05
CA ASN A 33 -7.67 -7.60 -7.70
C ASN A 33 -7.97 -7.57 -6.18
N VAL A 34 -7.01 -7.31 -5.33
CA VAL A 34 -7.21 -7.09 -3.89
C VAL A 34 -8.02 -5.82 -3.59
N GLY A 35 -8.09 -4.88 -4.57
CA GLY A 35 -8.77 -3.60 -4.43
C GLY A 35 -7.82 -2.41 -4.25
N LYS A 36 -6.53 -2.57 -4.58
CA LYS A 36 -5.49 -1.53 -4.37
C LYS A 36 -5.82 -0.22 -5.10
N SER A 37 -6.09 -0.24 -6.40
CA SER A 37 -6.46 0.97 -7.16
C SER A 37 -7.77 1.59 -6.68
N SER A 38 -8.75 0.77 -6.31
CA SER A 38 -10.02 1.27 -5.73
C SER A 38 -9.79 1.95 -4.38
N MET A 39 -8.91 1.38 -3.54
CA MET A 39 -8.54 1.96 -2.26
C MET A 39 -7.80 3.29 -2.45
N ILE A 40 -6.82 3.36 -3.35
CA ILE A 40 -6.09 4.60 -3.65
C ILE A 40 -7.08 5.68 -4.15
N ASN A 41 -7.99 5.34 -5.06
CA ASN A 41 -9.01 6.27 -5.54
C ASN A 41 -9.94 6.77 -4.41
N ALA A 42 -10.38 5.87 -3.53
CA ALA A 42 -11.22 6.21 -2.37
C ALA A 42 -10.46 7.08 -1.35
N LEU A 43 -9.20 6.74 -1.08
CA LEU A 43 -8.32 7.48 -0.19
C LEU A 43 -8.12 8.92 -0.68
N LEU A 44 -7.85 9.08 -1.97
CA LEU A 44 -7.63 10.37 -2.63
C LEU A 44 -8.93 11.10 -2.99
N ASN A 45 -10.09 10.52 -2.73
CA ASN A 45 -11.40 11.05 -3.13
C ASN A 45 -11.49 11.36 -4.64
N ARG A 46 -10.96 10.45 -5.47
CA ARG A 46 -10.97 10.52 -6.94
C ARG A 46 -11.67 9.31 -7.53
N LYS A 47 -12.35 9.46 -8.67
CA LYS A 47 -13.13 8.35 -9.28
C LYS A 47 -12.27 7.38 -10.10
N SER A 48 -11.19 7.85 -10.73
CA SER A 48 -10.43 7.04 -11.71
C SER A 48 -8.98 7.49 -11.90
N LEU A 49 -8.33 8.01 -10.85
CA LEU A 49 -6.93 8.43 -10.91
C LEU A 49 -6.02 7.20 -11.00
N ALA A 50 -6.15 6.27 -10.07
CA ALA A 50 -5.51 4.97 -10.16
C ALA A 50 -6.35 4.06 -11.06
N ARG A 51 -5.74 3.52 -12.11
CA ARG A 51 -6.44 2.68 -13.08
C ARG A 51 -6.85 1.34 -12.47
N THR A 52 -8.15 1.10 -12.38
CA THR A 52 -8.71 -0.21 -12.06
C THR A 52 -8.67 -1.07 -13.32
N SER A 53 -7.53 -1.70 -13.64
CA SER A 53 -7.46 -2.56 -14.82
C SER A 53 -7.94 -3.97 -14.51
N ALA A 54 -9.04 -4.37 -15.13
CA ALA A 54 -9.51 -5.75 -15.17
C ALA A 54 -8.73 -6.62 -16.18
N GLN A 55 -7.79 -6.05 -16.96
CA GLN A 55 -7.07 -6.80 -18.01
C GLN A 55 -5.71 -7.28 -17.51
N PRO A 56 -5.48 -8.62 -17.48
CA PRO A 56 -4.16 -9.20 -17.27
C PRO A 56 -3.23 -8.84 -18.45
N GLY A 57 -1.98 -8.52 -18.18
CA GLY A 57 -0.95 -8.36 -19.22
C GLY A 57 -0.58 -6.93 -19.62
N LYS A 58 -1.13 -5.88 -18.99
CA LYS A 58 -0.59 -4.52 -19.15
C LYS A 58 0.71 -4.39 -18.35
N THR A 59 1.67 -3.66 -18.91
CA THR A 59 2.96 -3.31 -18.32
C THR A 59 2.76 -2.87 -16.88
N GLN A 60 3.31 -3.65 -15.95
CA GLN A 60 3.23 -3.30 -14.54
C GLN A 60 4.24 -2.21 -14.25
N THR A 61 3.79 -1.16 -13.63
CA THR A 61 4.57 0.04 -13.33
C THR A 61 4.46 0.39 -11.86
N ILE A 62 5.46 1.08 -11.34
CA ILE A 62 5.38 1.83 -10.09
C ILE A 62 4.84 3.21 -10.44
N ASN A 63 3.74 3.61 -9.83
CA ASN A 63 3.09 4.88 -10.10
C ASN A 63 3.20 5.81 -8.89
N PHE A 64 3.71 7.00 -9.11
CA PHE A 64 3.90 8.02 -8.08
C PHE A 64 2.82 9.09 -8.20
N TYR A 65 1.94 9.13 -7.20
CA TYR A 65 0.89 10.14 -7.09
C TYR A 65 1.33 11.24 -6.13
N ASN A 66 1.63 12.42 -6.65
CA ASN A 66 1.89 13.60 -5.84
C ASN A 66 0.59 14.06 -5.20
N VAL A 67 0.61 14.27 -3.89
CA VAL A 67 -0.54 14.73 -3.09
C VAL A 67 -0.18 16.04 -2.42
N ASN A 68 -0.88 17.10 -2.80
CA ASN A 68 -0.77 18.45 -2.22
C ASN A 68 0.65 19.09 -2.32
N ASP A 69 1.52 18.62 -3.20
CA ASP A 69 2.95 18.96 -3.20
C ASP A 69 3.61 18.82 -1.81
N ALA A 70 3.23 17.76 -1.09
CA ALA A 70 3.65 17.47 0.28
C ALA A 70 4.11 16.01 0.49
N MET A 71 3.60 15.07 -0.30
CA MET A 71 3.93 13.66 -0.21
C MET A 71 3.63 12.90 -1.50
N TYR A 72 4.12 11.67 -1.59
CA TYR A 72 3.74 10.73 -2.64
C TYR A 72 3.04 9.49 -2.10
N LEU A 73 1.92 9.12 -2.72
CA LEU A 73 1.41 7.77 -2.64
C LEU A 73 1.99 6.96 -3.80
N VAL A 74 2.64 5.84 -3.48
CA VAL A 74 3.33 5.01 -4.47
C VAL A 74 2.60 3.69 -4.66
N ASP A 75 2.02 3.50 -5.84
CA ASP A 75 1.29 2.29 -6.20
C ASP A 75 2.24 1.28 -6.82
N LEU A 76 2.57 0.22 -6.07
CA LEU A 76 3.44 -0.86 -6.52
C LEU A 76 2.68 -1.84 -7.44
N PRO A 77 3.36 -2.52 -8.37
CA PRO A 77 2.75 -3.56 -9.18
C PRO A 77 2.06 -4.64 -8.33
N GLY A 78 0.86 -5.06 -8.77
CA GLY A 78 0.17 -6.15 -8.09
C GLY A 78 0.87 -7.49 -8.32
N TYR A 79 1.00 -8.31 -7.27
CA TYR A 79 1.56 -9.66 -7.38
C TYR A 79 0.48 -10.73 -7.60
N GLY A 80 0.91 -11.98 -7.87
CA GLY A 80 0.01 -13.15 -7.93
C GLY A 80 -0.78 -13.31 -9.22
N TYR A 81 -0.34 -12.73 -10.34
CA TYR A 81 -0.93 -13.03 -11.65
C TYR A 81 -0.63 -14.46 -12.07
N ALA A 82 -1.70 -15.26 -12.26
CA ALA A 82 -1.58 -16.68 -12.64
C ALA A 82 -1.00 -16.89 -14.05
N LYS A 83 -1.20 -15.92 -14.96
CA LYS A 83 -0.83 -16.03 -16.38
C LYS A 83 0.51 -15.37 -16.74
N THR A 84 1.33 -15.01 -15.76
CA THR A 84 2.61 -14.35 -15.99
C THR A 84 3.74 -15.34 -15.94
N SER A 85 4.70 -15.20 -16.85
CA SER A 85 5.92 -16.04 -16.89
C SER A 85 6.77 -15.86 -15.62
N ALA A 86 7.56 -16.86 -15.28
CA ALA A 86 8.48 -16.79 -14.14
C ALA A 86 9.50 -15.64 -14.32
N SER A 87 9.98 -15.42 -15.54
CA SER A 87 10.95 -14.34 -15.85
C SER A 87 10.36 -12.93 -15.67
N GLU A 88 9.08 -12.74 -16.00
CA GLU A 88 8.40 -11.45 -15.75
C GLU A 88 8.17 -11.21 -14.26
N LYS A 89 7.79 -12.24 -13.50
CA LYS A 89 7.66 -12.15 -12.03
C LYS A 89 8.98 -11.77 -11.38
N GLU A 90 10.10 -12.33 -11.85
CA GLU A 90 11.43 -11.98 -11.36
C GLU A 90 11.80 -10.53 -11.66
N LYS A 91 11.53 -10.05 -12.89
CA LYS A 91 11.78 -8.66 -13.27
C LYS A 91 10.98 -7.67 -12.41
N TRP A 92 9.70 -7.99 -12.11
CA TRP A 92 8.87 -7.15 -11.25
C TRP A 92 9.37 -7.17 -9.80
N GLY A 93 9.76 -8.34 -9.30
CA GLY A 93 10.37 -8.48 -7.99
C GLY A 93 11.60 -7.57 -7.86
N LYS A 94 12.53 -7.65 -8.82
CA LYS A 94 13.72 -6.80 -8.86
C LYS A 94 13.40 -5.30 -8.95
N MET A 95 12.35 -4.93 -9.70
CA MET A 95 11.92 -3.52 -9.81
C MET A 95 11.39 -3.00 -8.47
N ILE A 96 10.55 -3.77 -7.79
CA ILE A 96 10.03 -3.41 -6.47
C ILE A 96 11.17 -3.35 -5.45
N GLU A 97 12.04 -4.34 -5.43
CA GLU A 97 13.21 -4.41 -4.56
C GLU A 97 14.12 -3.20 -4.77
N ASN A 98 14.44 -2.88 -6.02
CA ASN A 98 15.22 -1.70 -6.35
C ASN A 98 14.57 -0.42 -5.80
N TYR A 99 13.26 -0.23 -5.98
CA TYR A 99 12.56 0.91 -5.43
C TYR A 99 12.66 0.96 -3.89
N LEU A 100 12.35 -0.13 -3.20
CA LEU A 100 12.36 -0.19 -1.75
C LEU A 100 13.74 0.10 -1.14
N HIS A 101 14.82 -0.26 -1.83
CA HIS A 101 16.19 -0.02 -1.37
C HIS A 101 16.78 1.31 -1.81
N THR A 102 16.32 1.89 -2.93
CA THR A 102 16.92 3.12 -3.47
C THR A 102 16.16 4.38 -3.13
N SER A 103 14.85 4.30 -2.84
CA SER A 103 14.10 5.48 -2.41
C SER A 103 14.56 5.95 -1.04
N LYS A 104 15.10 7.17 -1.00
CA LYS A 104 15.51 7.85 0.24
C LYS A 104 14.34 8.46 1.00
N LYS A 105 13.18 8.51 0.37
CA LYS A 105 11.97 9.18 0.88
C LYS A 105 10.89 8.23 1.35
N LEU A 106 11.07 6.92 1.14
CA LEU A 106 10.11 5.89 1.57
C LEU A 106 10.08 5.80 3.10
N GLN A 107 8.91 6.09 3.67
CA GLN A 107 8.67 6.09 5.12
C GLN A 107 7.93 4.85 5.59
N ALA A 108 6.99 4.34 4.80
CA ALA A 108 6.17 3.20 5.18
C ALA A 108 5.73 2.37 3.97
N VAL A 109 5.51 1.08 4.21
CA VAL A 109 4.95 0.14 3.23
C VAL A 109 3.66 -0.44 3.77
N PHE A 110 2.60 -0.33 2.98
CA PHE A 110 1.28 -0.87 3.28
C PHE A 110 1.02 -2.12 2.44
N LEU A 111 0.58 -3.20 3.09
CA LEU A 111 0.22 -4.45 2.43
C LEU A 111 -1.29 -4.66 2.46
N LEU A 112 -1.91 -4.74 1.29
CA LEU A 112 -3.35 -4.94 1.15
C LEU A 112 -3.70 -6.42 1.12
N ILE A 113 -4.66 -6.81 1.97
CA ILE A 113 -5.20 -8.17 2.06
C ILE A 113 -6.73 -8.10 1.94
N ASP A 114 -7.32 -9.02 1.20
CA ASP A 114 -8.78 -9.14 1.11
C ASP A 114 -9.35 -9.72 2.41
N ILE A 115 -10.15 -8.94 3.15
CA ILE A 115 -10.67 -9.33 4.49
C ILE A 115 -11.57 -10.56 4.46
N ARG A 116 -12.08 -10.97 3.29
CA ARG A 116 -13.00 -12.09 3.13
C ARG A 116 -12.33 -13.46 3.21
N HIS A 117 -11.02 -13.52 3.05
CA HIS A 117 -10.26 -14.76 2.85
C HIS A 117 -9.04 -14.82 3.77
N ASP A 118 -8.60 -16.04 4.01
CA ASP A 118 -7.30 -16.29 4.64
C ASP A 118 -6.20 -15.74 3.71
N PRO A 119 -5.11 -15.18 4.28
CA PRO A 119 -3.95 -14.77 3.48
C PRO A 119 -3.42 -15.92 2.62
N SER A 120 -3.31 -15.67 1.32
CA SER A 120 -2.78 -16.67 0.38
C SER A 120 -1.27 -16.86 0.59
N ALA A 121 -0.72 -17.93 -0.01
CA ALA A 121 0.73 -18.18 0.01
C ALA A 121 1.53 -16.97 -0.54
N ASN A 122 1.02 -16.31 -1.58
CA ASN A 122 1.64 -15.09 -2.13
C ASN A 122 1.59 -13.90 -1.16
N ASP A 123 0.51 -13.76 -0.38
CA ASP A 123 0.41 -12.69 0.63
C ASP A 123 1.42 -12.92 1.76
N LYS A 124 1.55 -14.17 2.22
CA LYS A 124 2.55 -14.56 3.23
C LYS A 124 3.97 -14.32 2.73
N MET A 125 4.27 -14.78 1.51
CA MET A 125 5.58 -14.57 0.89
C MET A 125 5.91 -13.08 0.77
N MET A 126 4.95 -12.24 0.36
CA MET A 126 5.16 -10.80 0.25
C MET A 126 5.38 -10.16 1.62
N TYR A 127 4.61 -10.54 2.64
CA TYR A 127 4.79 -10.07 4.01
C TYR A 127 6.19 -10.44 4.55
N ASP A 128 6.56 -11.72 4.44
CA ASP A 128 7.85 -12.22 4.91
C ASP A 128 9.02 -11.54 4.18
N TRP A 129 8.87 -11.34 2.86
CA TRP A 129 9.87 -10.63 2.07
C TRP A 129 10.04 -9.17 2.51
N MET A 130 8.93 -8.43 2.75
CA MET A 130 9.00 -7.06 3.26
C MET A 130 9.67 -6.99 4.64
N VAL A 131 9.36 -7.94 5.52
CA VAL A 131 10.00 -8.04 6.84
C VAL A 131 11.49 -8.35 6.71
N TYR A 132 11.86 -9.24 5.80
CA TYR A 132 13.26 -9.56 5.49
C TYR A 132 14.04 -8.34 4.99
N GLN A 133 13.40 -7.47 4.20
CA GLN A 133 13.95 -6.20 3.73
C GLN A 133 14.01 -5.10 4.80
N GLY A 134 13.62 -5.41 6.03
CA GLY A 134 13.69 -4.48 7.17
C GLY A 134 12.46 -3.61 7.39
N PHE A 135 11.39 -3.82 6.61
CA PHE A 135 10.14 -3.08 6.80
C PHE A 135 9.24 -3.74 7.85
N THR A 136 8.39 -2.94 8.48
CA THR A 136 7.25 -3.42 9.28
C THR A 136 5.97 -3.04 8.56
N PRO A 137 5.42 -3.91 7.68
CA PRO A 137 4.26 -3.56 6.88
C PRO A 137 3.04 -3.25 7.73
N ILE A 138 2.32 -2.18 7.38
CA ILE A 138 0.98 -1.89 7.90
C ILE A 138 -0.02 -2.61 7.00
N ILE A 139 -0.97 -3.33 7.59
CA ILE A 139 -1.92 -4.15 6.84
C ILE A 139 -3.21 -3.37 6.60
N ILE A 140 -3.66 -3.31 5.36
CA ILE A 140 -4.98 -2.79 5.00
C ILE A 140 -5.88 -3.96 4.62
N ALA A 141 -6.88 -4.25 5.45
CA ALA A 141 -7.85 -5.31 5.21
C ALA A 141 -9.00 -4.78 4.34
N THR A 142 -8.89 -4.96 3.02
CA THR A 142 -9.78 -4.38 2.01
C THR A 142 -11.12 -5.12 1.88
N LYS A 143 -12.08 -4.50 1.18
CA LYS A 143 -13.43 -5.05 0.89
C LYS A 143 -14.27 -5.29 2.14
N LEU A 144 -14.12 -4.42 3.13
CA LEU A 144 -14.86 -4.48 4.39
C LEU A 144 -16.38 -4.51 4.20
N ASP A 145 -16.89 -3.83 3.16
CA ASP A 145 -18.31 -3.80 2.76
C ASP A 145 -18.87 -5.17 2.33
N LYS A 146 -18.01 -6.15 2.07
CA LYS A 146 -18.41 -7.49 1.64
C LYS A 146 -18.56 -8.49 2.79
N ILE A 147 -18.39 -8.06 4.04
CA ILE A 147 -18.58 -8.88 5.23
C ILE A 147 -19.53 -8.21 6.22
N LYS A 148 -20.14 -9.00 7.13
CA LYS A 148 -20.98 -8.46 8.22
C LYS A 148 -20.11 -7.84 9.31
N ARG A 149 -20.61 -6.79 9.97
CA ARG A 149 -19.91 -6.12 11.07
C ARG A 149 -19.47 -7.08 12.18
N SER A 150 -20.28 -8.10 12.48
CA SER A 150 -19.95 -9.14 13.47
C SER A 150 -18.77 -10.04 13.09
N GLN A 151 -18.37 -10.05 11.82
CA GLN A 151 -17.26 -10.87 11.31
C GLN A 151 -15.92 -10.13 11.30
N ILE A 152 -15.92 -8.81 11.46
CA ILE A 152 -14.72 -7.98 11.28
C ILE A 152 -13.59 -8.45 12.21
N GLN A 153 -13.84 -8.55 13.52
CA GLN A 153 -12.80 -8.95 14.49
C GLN A 153 -12.28 -10.36 14.23
N LYS A 154 -13.16 -11.28 13.87
CA LYS A 154 -12.77 -12.64 13.50
C LYS A 154 -11.84 -12.64 12.28
N ASN A 155 -12.20 -11.91 11.22
CA ASN A 155 -11.44 -11.90 9.97
C ASN A 155 -10.11 -11.14 10.12
N VAL A 156 -10.06 -10.07 10.92
CA VAL A 156 -8.80 -9.40 11.28
C VAL A 156 -7.88 -10.35 12.05
N LYS A 157 -8.42 -11.16 12.98
CA LYS A 157 -7.65 -12.19 13.68
C LYS A 157 -7.09 -13.23 12.72
N VAL A 158 -7.90 -13.71 11.75
CA VAL A 158 -7.46 -14.67 10.71
C VAL A 158 -6.29 -14.08 9.89
N ILE A 159 -6.37 -12.81 9.49
CA ILE A 159 -5.26 -12.14 8.79
C ILE A 159 -4.01 -12.10 9.67
N ARG A 160 -4.16 -11.68 10.92
CA ARG A 160 -3.06 -11.57 11.88
C ARG A 160 -2.33 -12.90 12.08
N GLU A 161 -3.08 -13.97 12.32
CA GLU A 161 -2.55 -15.32 12.53
C GLU A 161 -1.99 -15.91 11.23
N GLY A 162 -2.70 -15.70 10.11
CA GLY A 162 -2.31 -16.23 8.81
C GLY A 162 -1.00 -15.64 8.28
N LEU A 163 -0.74 -14.35 8.51
CA LEU A 163 0.52 -13.69 8.17
C LEU A 163 1.58 -13.84 9.27
N LYS A 164 1.22 -14.32 10.47
CA LYS A 164 2.10 -14.36 11.65
C LYS A 164 2.72 -13.00 11.94
N VAL A 165 1.91 -11.94 11.86
CA VAL A 165 2.41 -10.58 12.02
C VAL A 165 3.02 -10.35 13.40
N LYS A 166 4.04 -9.48 13.46
CA LYS A 166 4.67 -9.08 14.73
C LYS A 166 3.64 -8.45 15.69
N PRO A 167 3.81 -8.63 17.01
CA PRO A 167 3.01 -7.91 18.00
C PRO A 167 3.04 -6.40 17.72
N GLY A 168 1.89 -5.72 17.87
CA GLY A 168 1.78 -4.28 17.60
C GLY A 168 1.54 -3.92 16.12
N THR A 169 1.61 -4.87 15.17
CA THR A 169 1.29 -4.59 13.76
C THR A 169 -0.14 -4.04 13.61
N VAL A 170 -0.25 -2.88 12.98
CA VAL A 170 -1.52 -2.22 12.69
C VAL A 170 -2.22 -2.95 11.54
N ILE A 171 -3.51 -3.26 11.71
CA ILE A 171 -4.38 -3.82 10.66
C ILE A 171 -5.62 -2.93 10.59
N ILE A 172 -5.80 -2.24 9.47
CA ILE A 172 -6.89 -1.30 9.22
C ILE A 172 -7.93 -1.93 8.30
N PRO A 173 -9.13 -2.26 8.78
CA PRO A 173 -10.24 -2.65 7.91
C PRO A 173 -10.70 -1.48 7.03
N PHE A 174 -10.82 -1.71 5.73
CA PHE A 174 -11.07 -0.65 4.76
C PHE A 174 -12.12 -1.03 3.72
N SER A 175 -13.05 -0.10 3.43
CA SER A 175 -13.98 -0.21 2.31
C SER A 175 -13.82 0.97 1.34
N SER A 176 -13.54 0.66 0.07
CA SER A 176 -13.53 1.67 -1.00
C SER A 176 -14.94 2.18 -1.33
N GLU A 177 -15.98 1.37 -1.12
CA GLU A 177 -17.37 1.71 -1.39
C GLU A 177 -17.94 2.67 -0.35
N THR A 178 -17.81 2.32 0.94
CA THR A 178 -18.38 3.10 2.05
C THR A 178 -17.41 4.14 2.61
N LYS A 179 -16.13 4.09 2.20
CA LYS A 179 -15.01 4.89 2.75
C LYS A 179 -14.73 4.64 4.25
N GLN A 180 -15.28 3.58 4.83
CA GLN A 180 -14.96 3.20 6.20
C GLN A 180 -13.46 2.85 6.32
N GLY A 181 -12.81 3.30 7.39
CA GLY A 181 -11.37 3.15 7.62
C GLY A 181 -10.50 4.20 6.91
N ARG A 182 -11.11 5.13 6.15
CA ARG A 182 -10.36 6.15 5.39
C ARG A 182 -9.66 7.15 6.31
N ASP A 183 -10.34 7.62 7.32
CA ASP A 183 -9.79 8.64 8.23
C ASP A 183 -8.69 8.00 9.10
N GLU A 184 -8.92 6.78 9.63
CA GLU A 184 -7.90 6.01 10.35
C GLU A 184 -6.65 5.76 9.48
N LEU A 185 -6.83 5.42 8.19
CA LEU A 185 -5.72 5.23 7.28
C LEU A 185 -4.94 6.54 7.04
N TRP A 186 -5.64 7.68 6.94
CA TRP A 186 -4.98 8.97 6.83
C TRP A 186 -4.20 9.36 8.08
N GLU A 187 -4.75 9.11 9.29
CA GLU A 187 -4.04 9.35 10.55
C GLU A 187 -2.71 8.59 10.59
N VAL A 188 -2.74 7.32 10.19
CA VAL A 188 -1.52 6.50 10.12
C VAL A 188 -0.55 7.02 9.04
N ILE A 189 -1.03 7.40 7.86
CA ILE A 189 -0.17 7.97 6.80
C ILE A 189 0.45 9.30 7.29
N ASP A 190 -0.36 10.18 7.86
CA ASP A 190 0.08 11.49 8.34
C ASP A 190 1.20 11.37 9.40
N SER A 191 1.15 10.33 10.24
CA SER A 191 2.20 10.08 11.24
C SER A 191 3.57 9.74 10.64
N PHE A 192 3.63 9.31 9.38
CA PHE A 192 4.87 9.03 8.67
C PHE A 192 5.38 10.18 7.81
N VAL A 193 4.49 11.03 7.32
CA VAL A 193 4.84 12.01 6.28
C VAL A 193 4.86 13.45 6.77
N LEU A 194 4.09 13.77 7.81
CA LEU A 194 4.12 15.10 8.42
C LEU A 194 5.31 15.22 9.38
N PRO A 195 5.96 16.38 9.47
CA PRO A 195 6.95 16.64 10.49
C PRO A 195 6.33 16.37 11.87
N GLN A 196 6.99 15.56 12.69
CA GLN A 196 6.62 15.48 14.10
C GLN A 196 6.95 16.85 14.70
N GLU A 197 5.98 17.52 15.34
CA GLU A 197 6.26 18.68 16.17
C GLU A 197 7.22 18.19 17.27
N GLU A 198 8.46 18.66 17.22
CA GLU A 198 9.39 18.46 18.32
C GLU A 198 8.75 19.14 19.54
N THR A 199 8.25 18.31 20.46
CA THR A 199 7.92 18.81 21.80
C THR A 199 9.25 19.23 22.40
N GLU A 200 9.55 20.54 22.35
CA GLU A 200 10.57 21.14 23.20
C GLU A 200 10.16 20.82 24.64
N GLU A 201 10.77 19.79 25.23
CA GLU A 201 10.79 19.67 26.69
C GLU A 201 11.53 20.88 27.21
N GLU A 202 10.79 21.88 27.66
CA GLU A 202 11.32 22.94 28.50
C GLU A 202 11.86 22.29 29.78
N ASP A 203 13.16 22.02 29.79
CA ASP A 203 13.91 21.79 31.03
C ASP A 203 13.81 23.08 31.89
N LYS A 204 13.01 22.96 32.92
CA LYS A 204 13.00 23.89 34.07
C LYS A 204 13.48 23.18 35.32
#